data_2d443b567f605d0820f818886b0e09a0
#
_entry.id   2d443b567f605d0820f818886b0e09a0
#
_cell.length_a   1.000
_cell.length_b   1.000
_cell.length_c   1.000
_cell.angle_alpha   90.00
_cell.angle_beta   90.00
_cell.angle_gamma   90.00
#
_symmetry.space_group_name_H-M   'P 1'
#
loop_
_entity.id
_entity.type
_entity.pdbx_description
1 polymer ?
#
loop_
_entity_poly.entity_id
_entity_poly.type
_entity_poly.pdbx_seq_one_letter_code
_entity_poly.pdbx_strand_id
1 'polypeptide(L)'
;MISEIKSILEDPEGDLLNWMVPRPKAEDENWYNWNIENWGTKWSLSDVYIDNCAEEDSIEFSFSTAWAPPIDAFRSWAERDGRVQFNLEYWEPGCAFVGSAIYDGDYFDDEYIDGNSEPDAYKLRASADWGYEEWEEPEPLTEWYKQGVEDKGLNK
;
A
#
# COMPACT_ATOMS: atom_id res chain seq x y z
N MET A 1 -15.46 -3.35 -18.45
CA MET A 1 -14.25 -3.28 -17.62
C MET A 1 -14.53 -2.73 -16.24
N ILE A 2 -14.90 -1.46 -16.04
CA ILE A 2 -15.16 -0.88 -14.69
C ILE A 2 -16.22 -1.67 -13.91
N SER A 3 -17.34 -2.03 -14.54
CA SER A 3 -18.37 -2.87 -13.91
C SER A 3 -17.88 -4.27 -13.52
N GLU A 4 -16.94 -4.81 -14.25
CA GLU A 4 -16.32 -6.12 -13.96
C GLU A 4 -15.36 -6.01 -12.77
N ILE A 5 -14.50 -4.98 -12.75
CA ILE A 5 -13.62 -4.68 -11.61
C ILE A 5 -14.46 -4.51 -10.34
N LYS A 6 -15.52 -3.70 -10.41
CA LYS A 6 -16.43 -3.47 -9.29
C LYS A 6 -17.03 -4.80 -8.79
N SER A 7 -17.50 -5.65 -9.70
CA SER A 7 -18.05 -6.95 -9.34
C SER A 7 -17.04 -7.87 -8.64
N ILE A 8 -15.77 -7.83 -9.06
CA ILE A 8 -14.69 -8.60 -8.42
C ILE A 8 -14.40 -8.05 -7.02
N LEU A 9 -14.35 -6.73 -6.87
CA LEU A 9 -14.07 -6.08 -5.58
C LEU A 9 -15.20 -6.24 -4.56
N GLU A 10 -16.45 -6.38 -5.03
CA GLU A 10 -17.62 -6.61 -4.18
C GLU A 10 -17.81 -8.11 -3.82
N ASP A 11 -17.17 -9.02 -4.53
CA ASP A 11 -17.21 -10.45 -4.26
C ASP A 11 -16.24 -10.83 -3.15
N PRO A 12 -16.68 -11.44 -2.03
CA PRO A 12 -15.79 -11.90 -0.97
C PRO A 12 -14.69 -12.90 -1.39
N GLU A 13 -14.94 -13.64 -2.48
CA GLU A 13 -13.98 -14.58 -3.08
C GLU A 13 -13.23 -13.95 -4.28
N GLY A 14 -13.48 -12.67 -4.55
CA GLY A 14 -12.90 -11.96 -5.67
C GLY A 14 -11.38 -11.74 -5.48
N ASP A 15 -10.63 -12.02 -6.53
CA ASP A 15 -9.17 -11.84 -6.55
C ASP A 15 -8.77 -10.96 -7.74
N LEU A 16 -8.73 -9.64 -7.48
CA LEU A 16 -8.45 -8.66 -8.52
C LEU A 16 -7.03 -8.83 -9.10
N LEU A 17 -6.02 -9.10 -8.26
CA LEU A 17 -4.65 -9.26 -8.77
C LEU A 17 -4.53 -10.50 -9.65
N ASN A 18 -5.18 -11.61 -9.27
CA ASN A 18 -5.22 -12.80 -10.09
C ASN A 18 -6.05 -12.63 -11.38
N TRP A 19 -7.05 -11.76 -11.35
CA TRP A 19 -7.78 -11.39 -12.58
C TRP A 19 -6.91 -10.51 -13.50
N MET A 20 -6.16 -9.57 -12.95
CA MET A 20 -5.22 -8.73 -13.70
C MET A 20 -4.07 -9.55 -14.29
N VAL A 21 -3.42 -10.36 -13.47
CA VAL A 21 -2.24 -11.18 -13.81
C VAL A 21 -2.46 -12.60 -13.27
N PRO A 22 -3.11 -13.48 -14.05
CA PRO A 22 -3.45 -14.82 -13.59
C PRO A 22 -2.22 -15.66 -13.26
N ARG A 23 -2.17 -16.21 -12.03
CA ARG A 23 -1.14 -17.17 -11.65
C ARG A 23 -1.38 -18.52 -12.32
N PRO A 24 -0.40 -19.08 -13.05
CA PRO A 24 -0.50 -20.41 -13.62
C PRO A 24 -0.62 -21.48 -12.52
N LYS A 25 -1.44 -22.51 -12.73
CA LYS A 25 -1.57 -23.63 -11.77
C LYS A 25 -0.26 -24.36 -11.47
N ALA A 26 0.69 -24.33 -12.40
CA ALA A 26 2.03 -24.90 -12.19
C ALA A 26 2.82 -24.16 -11.09
N GLU A 27 2.46 -22.94 -10.78
CA GLU A 27 3.09 -22.09 -9.77
C GLU A 27 2.38 -22.13 -8.40
N ASP A 28 1.36 -23.00 -8.21
CA ASP A 28 0.63 -23.07 -6.94
C ASP A 28 1.51 -23.49 -5.76
N GLU A 29 2.53 -24.31 -5.98
CA GLU A 29 3.49 -24.68 -4.96
C GLU A 29 4.53 -23.55 -4.67
N ASN A 30 4.79 -22.68 -5.66
CA ASN A 30 5.70 -21.55 -5.59
C ASN A 30 4.97 -20.19 -5.52
N TRP A 31 3.72 -20.22 -5.11
CA TRP A 31 2.81 -19.05 -5.16
C TRP A 31 3.41 -17.78 -4.53
N TYR A 32 4.17 -17.92 -3.46
CA TYR A 32 4.75 -16.80 -2.74
C TYR A 32 5.76 -16.01 -3.60
N ASN A 33 6.76 -16.71 -4.15
CA ASN A 33 7.76 -16.06 -4.99
C ASN A 33 7.12 -15.54 -6.28
N TRP A 34 6.22 -16.34 -6.86
CA TRP A 34 5.53 -15.95 -8.07
C TRP A 34 4.70 -14.66 -7.87
N ASN A 35 3.95 -14.55 -6.77
CA ASN A 35 3.17 -13.34 -6.47
C ASN A 35 4.07 -12.11 -6.29
N ILE A 36 5.18 -12.23 -5.55
CA ILE A 36 6.15 -11.14 -5.37
C ILE A 36 6.72 -10.69 -6.72
N GLU A 37 7.08 -11.63 -7.59
CA GLU A 37 7.71 -11.34 -8.88
C GLU A 37 6.72 -10.79 -9.93
N ASN A 38 5.45 -11.11 -9.84
CA ASN A 38 4.45 -10.75 -10.86
C ASN A 38 3.39 -9.77 -10.39
N TRP A 39 3.11 -9.70 -9.09
CA TRP A 39 2.17 -8.73 -8.52
C TRP A 39 2.86 -7.61 -7.75
N GLY A 40 4.11 -7.80 -7.31
CA GLY A 40 4.82 -6.89 -6.41
C GLY A 40 4.45 -7.06 -4.94
N THR A 41 3.49 -7.91 -4.60
CA THR A 41 3.00 -8.15 -3.24
C THR A 41 2.75 -9.63 -2.97
N LYS A 42 2.67 -10.00 -1.69
CA LYS A 42 2.60 -11.41 -1.27
C LYS A 42 1.25 -12.07 -1.61
N TRP A 43 0.15 -11.40 -1.32
CA TRP A 43 -1.21 -11.89 -1.59
C TRP A 43 -2.09 -10.80 -2.17
N SER A 44 -3.30 -11.15 -2.58
CA SER A 44 -4.24 -10.22 -3.20
C SER A 44 -4.73 -9.14 -2.23
N LEU A 45 -5.60 -8.28 -2.72
CA LEU A 45 -6.13 -7.13 -1.97
C LEU A 45 -6.95 -7.58 -0.76
N SER A 46 -6.85 -6.85 0.33
CA SER A 46 -7.72 -6.99 1.51
C SER A 46 -8.26 -5.62 1.94
N ASP A 47 -9.25 -5.61 2.83
CA ASP A 47 -9.86 -4.40 3.37
C ASP A 47 -10.28 -3.40 2.27
N VAL A 48 -10.91 -3.92 1.22
CA VAL A 48 -11.28 -3.14 0.05
C VAL A 48 -12.47 -2.24 0.37
N TYR A 49 -12.32 -0.95 0.07
CA TYR A 49 -13.39 0.03 0.13
C TYR A 49 -13.51 0.74 -1.21
N ILE A 50 -14.72 0.68 -1.81
CA ILE A 50 -15.01 1.33 -3.09
C ILE A 50 -15.65 2.68 -2.81
N ASP A 51 -15.10 3.77 -3.36
CA ASP A 51 -15.75 5.07 -3.36
C ASP A 51 -16.88 5.07 -4.40
N ASN A 52 -18.10 5.35 -3.93
CA ASN A 52 -19.30 5.38 -4.80
C ASN A 52 -19.40 6.62 -5.69
N CYS A 53 -18.43 7.54 -5.63
CA CYS A 53 -18.35 8.72 -6.49
C CYS A 53 -17.76 8.41 -7.87
N ALA A 54 -17.56 7.12 -8.22
CA ALA A 54 -16.99 6.71 -9.50
C ALA A 54 -17.87 7.18 -10.69
N GLU A 55 -17.22 7.82 -11.65
CA GLU A 55 -17.81 8.15 -12.96
C GLU A 55 -17.97 6.85 -13.80
N GLU A 56 -18.71 6.92 -14.91
CA GLU A 56 -18.94 5.72 -15.75
C GLU A 56 -17.64 5.05 -16.25
N ASP A 57 -16.58 5.85 -16.42
CA ASP A 57 -15.30 5.44 -17.00
C ASP A 57 -14.17 5.29 -15.98
N SER A 58 -14.43 5.51 -14.69
CA SER A 58 -13.44 5.43 -13.63
C SER A 58 -13.96 4.72 -12.39
N ILE A 59 -13.08 4.16 -11.61
CA ILE A 59 -13.37 3.59 -10.29
C ILE A 59 -12.25 3.98 -9.34
N GLU A 60 -12.64 4.47 -8.17
CA GLU A 60 -11.74 4.77 -7.08
C GLU A 60 -12.00 3.80 -5.94
N PHE A 61 -10.96 3.21 -5.42
CA PHE A 61 -11.04 2.28 -4.30
C PHE A 61 -9.74 2.26 -3.51
N SER A 62 -9.87 2.03 -2.22
CA SER A 62 -8.74 1.83 -1.31
C SER A 62 -8.68 0.38 -0.86
N PHE A 63 -7.49 -0.08 -0.51
CA PHE A 63 -7.24 -1.46 -0.11
C PHE A 63 -5.95 -1.60 0.68
N SER A 64 -5.79 -2.74 1.34
CA SER A 64 -4.53 -3.15 1.98
C SER A 64 -3.85 -4.25 1.19
N THR A 65 -2.51 -4.27 1.23
CA THR A 65 -1.67 -5.33 0.69
C THR A 65 -0.55 -5.72 1.66
N ALA A 66 0.13 -6.83 1.40
CA ALA A 66 1.19 -7.31 2.27
C ALA A 66 2.56 -6.75 1.86
N TRP A 67 3.13 -5.88 2.69
CA TRP A 67 4.51 -5.40 2.67
C TRP A 67 4.91 -4.48 1.52
N ALA A 68 4.19 -4.50 0.40
CA ALA A 68 4.52 -3.70 -0.77
C ALA A 68 3.26 -3.43 -1.61
N PRO A 69 3.19 -2.30 -2.33
CA PRO A 69 2.11 -2.02 -3.26
C PRO A 69 2.16 -2.96 -4.48
N PRO A 70 1.00 -3.30 -5.09
CA PRO A 70 0.94 -4.24 -6.20
C PRO A 70 1.23 -3.57 -7.56
N ILE A 71 2.28 -2.77 -7.65
CA ILE A 71 2.62 -1.96 -8.83
C ILE A 71 2.80 -2.82 -10.07
N ASP A 72 3.49 -3.98 -9.93
CA ASP A 72 3.78 -4.85 -11.06
C ASP A 72 2.52 -5.45 -11.68
N ALA A 73 1.51 -5.79 -10.85
CA ALA A 73 0.24 -6.29 -11.35
C ALA A 73 -0.53 -5.22 -12.13
N PHE A 74 -0.66 -4.01 -11.57
CA PHE A 74 -1.35 -2.89 -12.22
C PHE A 74 -0.67 -2.50 -13.53
N ARG A 75 0.65 -2.38 -13.51
CA ARG A 75 1.44 -2.05 -14.69
C ARG A 75 1.30 -3.12 -15.79
N SER A 76 1.53 -4.39 -15.46
CA SER A 76 1.44 -5.49 -16.42
C SER A 76 0.04 -5.60 -17.04
N TRP A 77 -1.00 -5.37 -16.24
CA TRP A 77 -2.36 -5.34 -16.74
C TRP A 77 -2.62 -4.15 -17.66
N ALA A 78 -2.25 -2.94 -17.26
CA ALA A 78 -2.45 -1.72 -18.02
C ALA A 78 -1.70 -1.74 -19.37
N GLU A 79 -0.43 -2.13 -19.37
CA GLU A 79 0.37 -2.28 -20.59
C GLU A 79 -0.21 -3.33 -21.55
N ARG A 80 -0.78 -4.43 -21.03
CA ARG A 80 -1.39 -5.48 -21.85
C ARG A 80 -2.72 -5.06 -22.45
N ASP A 81 -3.58 -4.37 -21.69
CA ASP A 81 -4.90 -3.93 -22.17
C ASP A 81 -4.80 -2.71 -23.11
N GLY A 82 -3.88 -1.79 -22.83
CA GLY A 82 -3.61 -0.59 -23.65
C GLY A 82 -4.73 0.48 -23.60
N ARG A 83 -5.81 0.25 -22.81
CA ARG A 83 -6.94 1.19 -22.61
C ARG A 83 -7.01 1.68 -21.17
N VAL A 84 -6.23 1.04 -20.30
CA VAL A 84 -6.23 1.29 -18.87
C VAL A 84 -5.22 2.38 -18.54
N GLN A 85 -5.66 3.29 -17.73
CA GLN A 85 -4.81 4.26 -17.04
C GLN A 85 -5.03 4.06 -15.54
N PHE A 86 -4.01 4.28 -14.73
CA PHE A 86 -4.16 4.21 -13.28
C PHE A 86 -3.28 5.23 -12.56
N ASN A 87 -3.73 5.62 -11.38
CA ASN A 87 -2.96 6.28 -10.34
C ASN A 87 -3.08 5.45 -9.07
N LEU A 88 -1.97 4.92 -8.60
CA LEU A 88 -1.86 4.11 -7.39
C LEU A 88 -1.03 4.87 -6.37
N GLU A 89 -1.65 5.36 -5.32
CA GLU A 89 -0.98 5.98 -4.18
C GLU A 89 -0.81 4.94 -3.07
N TYR A 90 0.35 4.93 -2.42
CA TYR A 90 0.65 3.94 -1.39
C TYR A 90 1.44 4.52 -0.22
N TRP A 91 1.18 3.96 0.95
CA TRP A 91 1.85 4.33 2.20
C TRP A 91 1.97 3.13 3.12
N GLU A 92 3.15 2.91 3.68
CA GLU A 92 3.45 1.87 4.67
C GLU A 92 4.20 2.50 5.86
N PRO A 93 3.47 2.83 6.95
CA PRO A 93 4.07 3.49 8.11
C PRO A 93 5.04 2.60 8.88
N GLY A 94 4.85 1.28 8.89
CA GLY A 94 5.71 0.34 9.61
C GLY A 94 7.10 0.19 8.99
N CYS A 95 7.18 0.28 7.67
CA CYS A 95 8.44 0.27 6.92
C CYS A 95 8.92 1.67 6.55
N ALA A 96 8.15 2.71 6.89
CA ALA A 96 8.41 4.11 6.63
C ALA A 96 8.66 4.41 5.15
N PHE A 97 7.73 4.05 4.27
CA PHE A 97 7.75 4.48 2.88
C PHE A 97 6.40 5.00 2.40
N VAL A 98 6.43 5.87 1.40
CA VAL A 98 5.26 6.45 0.73
C VAL A 98 5.59 6.69 -0.73
N GLY A 99 4.59 6.65 -1.60
CA GLY A 99 4.81 6.95 -3.01
C GLY A 99 3.57 6.84 -3.87
N SER A 100 3.79 6.93 -5.17
CA SER A 100 2.74 6.78 -6.18
C SER A 100 3.29 6.16 -7.45
N ALA A 101 2.45 5.36 -8.12
CA ALA A 101 2.73 4.82 -9.44
C ALA A 101 1.61 5.22 -10.40
N ILE A 102 1.96 5.79 -11.53
CA ILE A 102 1.03 6.34 -12.51
C ILE A 102 1.31 5.73 -13.87
N TYR A 103 0.27 5.35 -14.58
CA TYR A 103 0.33 4.98 -15.99
C TYR A 103 -0.78 5.71 -16.76
N ASP A 104 -0.40 6.52 -17.74
CA ASP A 104 -1.31 7.35 -18.53
C ASP A 104 -1.70 6.75 -19.90
N GLY A 105 -1.21 5.55 -20.19
CA GLY A 105 -1.40 4.82 -21.45
C GLY A 105 -0.13 4.75 -22.32
N ASP A 106 0.80 5.68 -22.15
CA ASP A 106 2.07 5.73 -22.90
C ASP A 106 3.29 5.72 -21.97
N TYR A 107 3.17 6.37 -20.81
CA TYR A 107 4.26 6.58 -19.87
C TYR A 107 3.93 6.00 -18.50
N PHE A 108 4.92 5.35 -17.90
CA PHE A 108 4.87 4.87 -16.52
C PHE A 108 5.84 5.66 -15.66
N ASP A 109 5.35 6.16 -14.52
CA ASP A 109 6.14 6.85 -13.51
C ASP A 109 5.90 6.20 -12.14
N ASP A 110 6.97 6.03 -11.35
CA ASP A 110 6.94 5.48 -10.00
C ASP A 110 7.81 6.35 -9.10
N GLU A 111 7.16 7.08 -8.20
CA GLU A 111 7.81 7.89 -7.18
C GLU A 111 7.78 7.15 -5.84
N TYR A 112 8.94 6.79 -5.33
CA TYR A 112 9.13 6.12 -4.04
C TYR A 112 9.98 6.97 -3.10
N ILE A 113 9.48 7.21 -1.89
CA ILE A 113 10.15 7.97 -0.84
C ILE A 113 10.38 7.03 0.37
N ASP A 114 11.64 6.77 0.67
CA ASP A 114 12.05 6.03 1.86
C ASP A 114 12.25 6.99 3.04
N GLY A 115 11.38 6.89 4.04
CA GLY A 115 11.42 7.73 5.24
C GLY A 115 12.68 7.57 6.10
N ASN A 116 13.44 6.47 5.94
CA ASN A 116 14.70 6.30 6.65
C ASN A 116 15.84 7.11 6.00
N SER A 117 15.79 7.30 4.69
CA SER A 117 16.78 8.09 3.95
C SER A 117 16.32 9.53 3.70
N GLU A 118 15.02 9.76 3.59
CA GLU A 118 14.39 11.04 3.26
C GLU A 118 13.27 11.42 4.25
N PRO A 119 13.54 11.56 5.55
CA PRO A 119 12.52 11.71 6.58
C PRO A 119 11.61 12.92 6.39
N ASP A 120 12.14 14.04 5.92
CA ASP A 120 11.35 15.27 5.73
C ASP A 120 10.41 15.15 4.52
N ALA A 121 10.87 14.54 3.42
CA ALA A 121 10.04 14.27 2.24
C ALA A 121 8.94 13.26 2.56
N TYR A 122 9.27 12.19 3.27
CA TYR A 122 8.31 11.19 3.75
C TYR A 122 7.22 11.81 4.62
N LYS A 123 7.59 12.58 5.65
CA LYS A 123 6.65 13.25 6.56
C LYS A 123 5.72 14.20 5.80
N LEU A 124 6.28 15.00 4.90
CA LEU A 124 5.51 15.94 4.09
C LEU A 124 4.49 15.22 3.22
N ARG A 125 4.90 14.16 2.52
CA ARG A 125 4.04 13.41 1.63
C ARG A 125 2.99 12.61 2.39
N ALA A 126 3.37 11.88 3.44
CA ALA A 126 2.45 11.11 4.27
C ALA A 126 1.43 12.00 5.00
N SER A 127 1.83 13.20 5.43
CA SER A 127 0.90 14.17 6.03
C SER A 127 -0.09 14.74 5.02
N ALA A 128 0.36 15.05 3.81
CA ALA A 128 -0.48 15.65 2.79
C ALA A 128 -1.52 14.66 2.24
N ASP A 129 -1.10 13.44 1.93
CA ASP A 129 -1.93 12.45 1.23
C ASP A 129 -2.72 11.56 2.20
N TRP A 130 -2.19 11.30 3.40
CA TRP A 130 -2.72 10.32 4.36
C TRP A 130 -3.07 10.89 5.73
N GLY A 131 -2.87 12.20 5.96
CA GLY A 131 -3.15 12.82 7.24
C GLY A 131 -2.25 12.31 8.37
N TYR A 132 -1.03 11.87 8.04
CA TYR A 132 -0.07 11.42 9.03
C TYR A 132 0.31 12.59 9.94
N GLU A 133 0.02 12.44 11.23
CA GLU A 133 0.53 13.33 12.27
C GLU A 133 1.70 12.63 12.95
N GLU A 134 2.85 13.30 13.01
CA GLU A 134 3.97 12.78 13.77
C GLU A 134 3.54 12.65 15.23
N TRP A 135 3.59 11.43 15.77
CA TRP A 135 3.47 11.23 17.20
C TRP A 135 4.65 11.94 17.84
N GLU A 136 4.38 12.98 18.64
CA GLU A 136 5.37 13.41 19.62
C GLU A 136 5.65 12.18 20.49
N GLU A 137 6.90 11.68 20.44
CA GLU A 137 7.30 10.62 21.37
C GLU A 137 6.89 11.07 22.76
N PRO A 138 6.07 10.30 23.51
CA PRO A 138 5.80 10.65 24.89
C PRO A 138 7.14 10.80 25.58
N GLU A 139 7.34 11.91 26.29
CA GLU A 139 8.53 12.23 27.07
C GLU A 139 9.16 10.93 27.62
N PRO A 140 10.46 10.68 27.39
CA PRO A 140 11.05 9.39 27.69
C PRO A 140 10.69 8.96 29.10
N LEU A 141 10.14 7.75 29.26
CA LEU A 141 9.80 7.13 30.54
C LEU A 141 10.92 7.20 31.61
N THR A 142 12.12 7.63 31.20
CA THR A 142 13.28 7.88 32.04
C THR A 142 13.06 8.89 33.16
N GLU A 143 12.28 9.94 32.94
CA GLU A 143 11.97 10.92 34.01
C GLU A 143 10.97 10.34 35.01
N TRP A 144 9.95 9.66 34.50
CA TRP A 144 8.95 8.96 35.33
C TRP A 144 9.57 7.82 36.15
N TYR A 145 10.47 7.06 35.54
CA TYR A 145 11.16 5.96 36.21
C TYR A 145 12.15 6.47 37.26
N LYS A 146 12.87 7.54 36.99
CA LYS A 146 13.80 8.20 37.94
C LYS A 146 13.04 8.74 39.15
N GLN A 147 11.93 9.43 38.93
CA GLN A 147 11.11 9.99 40.00
C GLN A 147 10.51 8.86 40.89
N GLY A 148 10.00 7.78 40.27
CA GLY A 148 9.47 6.63 41.02
C GLY A 148 10.51 5.82 41.77
N VAL A 149 11.78 5.86 41.39
CA VAL A 149 12.91 5.20 42.09
C VAL A 149 13.39 6.05 43.25
N GLU A 150 13.41 7.38 43.12
CA GLU A 150 13.76 8.31 44.20
C GLU A 150 12.72 8.29 45.31
N ASP A 151 11.40 8.29 45.00
CA ASP A 151 10.30 8.24 45.94
C ASP A 151 10.22 6.91 46.71
N LYS A 152 10.75 5.81 46.17
CA LYS A 152 10.74 4.50 46.84
C LYS A 152 12.01 4.15 47.58
N GLY A 153 13.02 5.01 47.57
CA GLY A 153 14.25 4.85 48.33
C GLY A 153 15.05 3.60 47.95
N LEU A 154 14.96 3.14 46.70
CA LEU A 154 15.56 1.90 46.20
C LEU A 154 17.03 2.03 45.77
N ASN A 155 17.67 3.15 46.11
CA ASN A 155 19.13 3.29 45.99
C ASN A 155 19.81 2.93 47.30
N LYS A 156 20.03 1.64 47.52
CA LYS A 156 21.03 1.12 48.48
C LYS A 156 21.81 0.00 47.83
#